data_b29de92443c0df2f178b91c37d135cad
#
_entry.id   b29de92443c0df2f178b91c37d135cad
#
_cell.length_a   1.000
_cell.length_b   1.000
_cell.length_c   1.000
_cell.angle_alpha   90.00
_cell.angle_beta   90.00
_cell.angle_gamma   90.00
#
_symmetry.space_group_name_H-M   'P 1'
#
loop_
_entity.id
_entity.type
_entity.pdbx_description
1 polymer ?
#
loop_
_entity_poly.entity_id
_entity_poly.type
_entity_poly.pdbx_seq_one_letter_code
_entity_poly.pdbx_strand_id
1 'polypeptide(L)'
;MLLFKFIFIGVLGTISLLIENELPVKSKQNIQQDTLIQQAISDLEPILFKRESLNVSINKKQFLLDSLRQYKSTTPNNLYAEKSMLIDKIDAYILNKILSDYKSFKNLDKQLFNKKISSFSNDILKLTEEFSKKSNVPDALNSQINELSQEIEKLKAAYANEQNTLSVHESKLNKLLLQENREYFDIVFYGNTYKVFLANANNHQIKIHHNSSGLLQPIKFTLNQLIAQDIQPVFMMNAGMYNEDGSPVGLLIQENRQINPLDINQAAIPDNFHMYPNGVFYTHNHKFFVSQTPEFRQLDPDVRSDIQYGTQSGPMLVINGKIHPKFTFLSKNTNIRNGIGVIKDGQNEKAVLVISEGKVNLYEFALLFQFLFKCDNALYLDGAISKAYFTKNGNADGSLGGSLGPTLSVSYKNN
;
A
#
# COMPACT_ATOMS: atom_id res chain seq x y z
N MET A 1 -4.30 32.32 16.88
CA MET A 1 -4.32 31.04 16.14
C MET A 1 -4.78 29.85 16.97
N LEU A 2 -4.49 29.79 18.29
CA LEU A 2 -5.03 28.74 19.19
C LEU A 2 -6.53 28.87 19.47
N LEU A 3 -7.05 30.09 19.57
CA LEU A 3 -8.48 30.35 19.85
C LEU A 3 -9.41 29.87 18.75
N PHE A 4 -8.99 29.94 17.48
CA PHE A 4 -9.78 29.46 16.34
C PHE A 4 -9.87 27.94 16.25
N LYS A 5 -8.86 27.19 16.75
CA LYS A 5 -8.90 25.72 16.79
C LYS A 5 -9.91 25.19 17.82
N PHE A 6 -10.02 25.88 18.99
CA PHE A 6 -10.99 25.47 20.02
C PHE A 6 -12.44 25.75 19.63
N ILE A 7 -12.70 26.84 18.89
CA ILE A 7 -14.05 27.16 18.41
C ILE A 7 -14.48 26.18 17.31
N PHE A 8 -13.58 25.75 16.43
CA PHE A 8 -13.90 24.79 15.35
C PHE A 8 -14.18 23.37 15.89
N ILE A 9 -13.44 22.92 16.93
CA ILE A 9 -13.69 21.65 17.61
C ILE A 9 -15.02 21.68 18.40
N GLY A 10 -15.33 22.80 19.05
CA GLY A 10 -16.60 22.99 19.76
C GLY A 10 -17.82 23.02 18.82
N VAL A 11 -17.72 23.63 17.65
CA VAL A 11 -18.82 23.68 16.68
C VAL A 11 -19.03 22.33 15.99
N LEU A 12 -17.95 21.59 15.64
CA LEU A 12 -18.08 20.25 15.11
C LEU A 12 -18.62 19.25 16.14
N GLY A 13 -18.25 19.39 17.41
CA GLY A 13 -18.80 18.57 18.49
C GLY A 13 -20.29 18.82 18.76
N THR A 14 -20.74 20.07 18.68
CA THR A 14 -22.17 20.42 18.86
C THR A 14 -23.03 20.06 17.64
N ILE A 15 -22.49 20.20 16.42
CA ILE A 15 -23.20 19.73 15.21
C ILE A 15 -23.28 18.21 15.18
N SER A 16 -22.24 17.49 15.60
CA SER A 16 -22.26 16.03 15.72
C SER A 16 -23.32 15.57 16.72
N LEU A 17 -23.41 16.19 17.89
CA LEU A 17 -24.42 15.89 18.92
C LEU A 17 -25.86 16.22 18.49
N LEU A 18 -26.06 17.24 17.69
CA LEU A 18 -27.41 17.61 17.16
C LEU A 18 -27.86 16.63 16.07
N ILE A 19 -26.94 16.19 15.21
CA ILE A 19 -27.24 15.19 14.17
C ILE A 19 -27.46 13.80 14.77
N GLU A 20 -26.74 13.45 15.83
CA GLU A 20 -26.89 12.15 16.51
C GLU A 20 -28.29 11.95 17.12
N ASN A 21 -29.00 13.00 17.49
CA ASN A 21 -30.32 12.87 18.11
C ASN A 21 -31.47 12.57 17.14
N GLU A 22 -31.28 12.83 15.84
CA GLU A 22 -32.32 12.62 14.81
C GLU A 22 -32.15 11.35 13.97
N LEU A 23 -30.99 10.66 14.10
CA LEU A 23 -30.68 9.48 13.29
C LEU A 23 -31.22 8.18 13.90
N PRO A 24 -31.62 7.18 13.07
CA PRO A 24 -31.96 5.84 13.53
C PRO A 24 -30.82 5.20 14.33
N VAL A 25 -31.15 4.36 15.32
CA VAL A 25 -30.16 3.72 16.22
C VAL A 25 -28.99 3.04 15.46
N LYS A 26 -29.28 2.38 14.34
CA LYS A 26 -28.29 1.68 13.51
C LYS A 26 -27.29 2.65 12.83
N SER A 27 -27.73 3.84 12.44
CA SER A 27 -26.84 4.88 11.90
C SER A 27 -26.00 5.55 12.97
N LYS A 28 -26.51 5.70 14.20
CA LYS A 28 -25.75 6.21 15.36
C LYS A 28 -24.60 5.26 15.74
N GLN A 29 -24.84 3.95 15.75
CA GLN A 29 -23.79 2.95 16.01
C GLN A 29 -22.69 3.00 14.96
N ASN A 30 -23.03 3.14 13.68
CA ASN A 30 -22.05 3.23 12.60
C ASN A 30 -21.16 4.48 12.73
N ILE A 31 -21.75 5.64 13.03
CA ILE A 31 -21.01 6.90 13.22
C ILE A 31 -20.03 6.78 14.41
N GLN A 32 -20.49 6.20 15.52
CA GLN A 32 -19.64 6.00 16.69
C GLN A 32 -18.48 5.04 16.39
N GLN A 33 -18.71 3.97 15.63
CA GLN A 33 -17.67 3.05 15.19
C GLN A 33 -16.67 3.70 14.23
N ASP A 34 -17.14 4.51 13.28
CA ASP A 34 -16.28 5.25 12.36
C ASP A 34 -15.33 6.18 13.12
N THR A 35 -15.85 6.88 14.12
CA THR A 35 -15.05 7.74 14.99
C THR A 35 -13.98 6.95 15.76
N LEU A 36 -14.34 5.79 16.33
CA LEU A 36 -13.39 4.94 17.06
C LEU A 36 -12.29 4.38 16.16
N ILE A 37 -12.64 3.98 14.95
CA ILE A 37 -11.66 3.49 13.95
C ILE A 37 -10.72 4.62 13.56
N GLN A 38 -11.25 5.80 13.24
CA GLN A 38 -10.43 6.94 12.85
C GLN A 38 -9.50 7.40 13.98
N GLN A 39 -9.97 7.37 15.23
CA GLN A 39 -9.13 7.65 16.38
C GLN A 39 -8.01 6.60 16.53
N ALA A 40 -8.34 5.31 16.40
CA ALA A 40 -7.34 4.24 16.48
C ALA A 40 -6.28 4.34 15.36
N ILE A 41 -6.67 4.75 14.16
CA ILE A 41 -5.76 5.01 13.04
C ILE A 41 -4.86 6.21 13.38
N SER A 42 -5.43 7.31 13.85
CA SER A 42 -4.71 8.52 14.21
C SER A 42 -3.67 8.30 15.33
N ASP A 43 -4.00 7.46 16.31
CA ASP A 43 -3.07 7.07 17.39
C ASP A 43 -1.90 6.22 16.86
N LEU A 44 -2.14 5.47 15.82
CA LEU A 44 -1.22 4.49 15.25
C LEU A 44 -0.26 5.09 14.21
N GLU A 45 -0.69 6.08 13.45
CA GLU A 45 0.11 6.73 12.39
C GLU A 45 1.48 7.26 12.85
N PRO A 46 1.61 7.98 13.98
CA PRO A 46 2.91 8.47 14.43
C PRO A 46 3.90 7.36 14.77
N ILE A 47 3.40 6.26 15.36
CA ILE A 47 4.21 5.11 15.74
C ILE A 47 4.69 4.39 14.48
N LEU A 48 3.80 4.18 13.53
CA LEU A 48 4.09 3.56 12.24
C LEU A 48 5.09 4.38 11.44
N PHE A 49 4.90 5.70 11.37
CA PHE A 49 5.84 6.61 10.71
C PHE A 49 7.25 6.54 11.33
N LYS A 50 7.32 6.52 12.65
CA LYS A 50 8.59 6.41 13.37
C LYS A 50 9.29 5.08 13.07
N ARG A 51 8.53 3.97 13.08
CA ARG A 51 9.05 2.65 12.69
C ARG A 51 9.63 2.65 11.28
N GLU A 52 8.88 3.16 10.30
CA GLU A 52 9.32 3.18 8.91
C GLU A 52 10.57 4.07 8.72
N SER A 53 10.63 5.20 9.41
CA SER A 53 11.80 6.09 9.39
C SER A 53 13.04 5.41 9.98
N LEU A 54 12.88 4.62 11.05
CA LEU A 54 13.97 3.81 11.62
C LEU A 54 14.43 2.73 10.65
N ASN A 55 13.51 2.05 9.99
CA ASN A 55 13.82 1.03 8.99
C ASN A 55 14.66 1.59 7.82
N VAL A 56 14.26 2.75 7.30
CA VAL A 56 15.03 3.47 6.27
C VAL A 56 16.44 3.80 6.78
N SER A 57 16.57 4.27 8.01
CA SER A 57 17.87 4.63 8.61
C SER A 57 18.78 3.41 8.79
N ILE A 58 18.21 2.29 9.26
CA ILE A 58 18.92 1.01 9.41
C ILE A 58 19.47 0.55 8.06
N ASN A 59 18.62 0.53 7.03
CA ASN A 59 19.00 0.04 5.70
C ASN A 59 20.11 0.90 5.07
N LYS A 60 20.06 2.22 5.23
CA LYS A 60 21.10 3.14 4.75
C LYS A 60 22.43 2.90 5.48
N LYS A 61 22.41 2.78 6.80
CA LYS A 61 23.61 2.56 7.59
C LYS A 61 24.20 1.16 7.36
N GLN A 62 23.36 0.16 7.17
CA GLN A 62 23.79 -1.19 6.83
C GLN A 62 24.50 -1.22 5.48
N PHE A 63 23.93 -0.54 4.46
CA PHE A 63 24.57 -0.40 3.16
C PHE A 63 25.96 0.28 3.26
N LEU A 64 26.06 1.34 4.06
CA LEU A 64 27.35 2.02 4.31
C LEU A 64 28.34 1.07 5.00
N LEU A 65 27.91 0.36 6.03
CA LEU A 65 28.73 -0.60 6.76
C LEU A 65 29.28 -1.70 5.84
N ASP A 66 28.41 -2.26 5.00
CA ASP A 66 28.79 -3.32 4.07
C ASP A 66 29.78 -2.81 3.01
N SER A 67 29.59 -1.58 2.53
CA SER A 67 30.51 -0.91 1.61
C SER A 67 31.88 -0.68 2.25
N LEU A 68 31.94 -0.25 3.51
CA LEU A 68 33.20 -0.07 4.25
C LEU A 68 33.90 -1.40 4.52
N ARG A 69 33.17 -2.46 4.83
CA ARG A 69 33.70 -3.81 5.02
C ARG A 69 34.27 -4.39 3.72
N GLN A 70 33.55 -4.22 2.60
CA GLN A 70 34.04 -4.62 1.29
C GLN A 70 35.32 -3.86 0.91
N TYR A 71 35.35 -2.55 1.13
CA TYR A 71 36.54 -1.74 0.93
C TYR A 71 37.73 -2.26 1.73
N LYS A 72 37.53 -2.57 3.03
CA LYS A 72 38.59 -3.14 3.88
C LYS A 72 39.13 -4.48 3.34
N SER A 73 38.29 -5.30 2.71
CA SER A 73 38.69 -6.63 2.22
C SER A 73 39.41 -6.61 0.88
N THR A 74 39.24 -5.55 0.09
CA THR A 74 39.75 -5.50 -1.30
C THR A 74 41.02 -4.69 -1.50
N THR A 75 41.57 -3.99 -0.47
CA THR A 75 42.62 -3.00 -0.68
C THR A 75 43.94 -3.36 0.03
N PRO A 76 44.94 -3.86 -0.69
CA PRO A 76 46.29 -3.87 -0.16
C PRO A 76 47.12 -2.60 -0.47
N ASN A 77 47.00 -1.92 -1.58
CA ASN A 77 47.98 -0.87 -1.94
C ASN A 77 47.58 0.28 -2.91
N ASN A 78 46.35 0.52 -3.30
CA ASN A 78 46.04 1.63 -4.25
C ASN A 78 44.98 2.62 -3.72
N LEU A 79 45.36 3.37 -2.72
CA LEU A 79 44.53 3.95 -1.68
C LEU A 79 43.80 5.25 -2.07
N TYR A 80 44.23 6.01 -3.06
CA TYR A 80 43.79 7.40 -3.22
C TYR A 80 42.71 7.66 -4.27
N ALA A 81 42.70 6.97 -5.39
CA ALA A 81 41.77 7.22 -6.48
C ALA A 81 40.38 6.56 -6.24
N GLU A 82 40.35 5.35 -5.65
CA GLU A 82 39.10 4.65 -5.36
C GLU A 82 38.37 5.23 -4.15
N LYS A 83 39.10 5.86 -3.23
CA LYS A 83 38.58 6.53 -2.03
C LYS A 83 37.65 7.70 -2.37
N SER A 84 38.05 8.57 -3.29
CA SER A 84 37.22 9.69 -3.77
C SER A 84 35.96 9.19 -4.45
N MET A 85 36.09 8.17 -5.29
CA MET A 85 34.96 7.62 -6.06
C MET A 85 33.91 6.89 -5.21
N LEU A 86 34.31 6.29 -4.08
CA LEU A 86 33.37 5.65 -3.15
C LEU A 86 32.62 6.68 -2.32
N ILE A 87 33.32 7.72 -1.85
CA ILE A 87 32.73 8.84 -1.10
C ILE A 87 31.73 9.59 -1.99
N ASP A 88 32.10 9.93 -3.23
CA ASP A 88 31.21 10.61 -4.18
C ASP A 88 29.95 9.79 -4.51
N LYS A 89 30.06 8.46 -4.61
CA LYS A 89 28.89 7.57 -4.81
C LYS A 89 27.98 7.50 -3.59
N ILE A 90 28.56 7.48 -2.38
CA ILE A 90 27.79 7.49 -1.12
C ILE A 90 27.07 8.81 -0.94
N ASP A 91 27.75 9.94 -1.15
CA ASP A 91 27.17 11.28 -1.03
C ASP A 91 26.07 11.51 -2.07
N ALA A 92 26.30 11.14 -3.32
CA ALA A 92 25.29 11.25 -4.37
C ALA A 92 24.05 10.38 -4.09
N TYR A 93 24.25 9.16 -3.60
CA TYR A 93 23.14 8.26 -3.24
C TYR A 93 22.34 8.78 -2.04
N ILE A 94 23.04 9.20 -0.98
CA ILE A 94 22.42 9.69 0.26
C ILE A 94 21.70 11.03 0.01
N LEU A 95 22.36 11.98 -0.65
CA LEU A 95 21.81 13.30 -0.89
C LEU A 95 20.59 13.28 -1.83
N ASN A 96 20.69 12.53 -2.94
CA ASN A 96 19.58 12.42 -3.89
C ASN A 96 18.38 11.69 -3.29
N LYS A 97 18.61 10.67 -2.47
CA LYS A 97 17.52 9.89 -1.87
C LYS A 97 16.87 10.63 -0.69
N ILE A 98 17.65 11.27 0.18
CA ILE A 98 17.13 12.09 1.30
C ILE A 98 16.36 13.31 0.78
N LEU A 99 16.90 14.07 -0.20
CA LEU A 99 16.24 15.23 -0.78
C LEU A 99 14.98 14.85 -1.57
N SER A 100 15.00 13.67 -2.22
CA SER A 100 13.82 13.19 -2.93
C SER A 100 12.67 12.82 -2.00
N ASP A 101 12.96 12.22 -0.88
CA ASP A 101 11.97 11.74 0.08
C ASP A 101 11.37 12.89 0.91
N TYR A 102 12.14 13.97 1.15
CA TYR A 102 11.75 15.10 1.99
C TYR A 102 10.63 15.98 1.40
N LYS A 103 10.60 16.19 0.09
CA LYS A 103 9.63 17.11 -0.54
C LYS A 103 8.19 16.58 -0.56
N SER A 104 7.94 15.31 -0.23
CA SER A 104 6.62 14.68 -0.30
C SER A 104 5.78 14.75 0.98
N PHE A 105 6.35 15.11 2.14
CA PHE A 105 5.62 15.20 3.41
C PHE A 105 5.24 16.62 3.78
N LYS A 106 4.02 17.02 3.46
CA LYS A 106 3.56 18.42 3.67
C LYS A 106 3.20 18.78 5.12
N ASN A 107 2.97 17.87 6.05
CA ASN A 107 2.31 18.20 7.33
C ASN A 107 2.83 17.49 8.61
N LEU A 108 3.89 16.69 8.57
CA LEU A 108 4.48 16.14 9.80
C LEU A 108 5.71 16.93 10.21
N ASP A 109 5.91 17.06 11.52
CA ASP A 109 6.90 17.92 12.20
C ASP A 109 8.23 18.10 11.43
N LYS A 110 8.22 19.12 10.56
CA LYS A 110 9.33 19.48 9.66
C LYS A 110 10.62 19.77 10.41
N GLN A 111 10.53 20.26 11.66
CA GLN A 111 11.71 20.69 12.41
C GLN A 111 12.50 19.51 12.97
N LEU A 112 11.81 18.48 13.47
CA LEU A 112 12.46 17.29 14.03
C LEU A 112 13.13 16.43 12.94
N PHE A 113 12.50 16.32 11.79
CA PHE A 113 13.04 15.60 10.63
C PHE A 113 14.26 16.35 10.04
N ASN A 114 14.16 17.67 9.86
CA ASN A 114 15.29 18.51 9.39
C ASN A 114 16.48 18.45 10.34
N LYS A 115 16.25 18.50 11.64
CA LYS A 115 17.32 18.44 12.64
C LYS A 115 18.07 17.11 12.60
N LYS A 116 17.35 16.00 12.38
CA LYS A 116 17.96 14.66 12.24
C LYS A 116 18.71 14.48 10.92
N ILE A 117 18.18 15.01 9.80
CA ILE A 117 18.85 14.96 8.50
C ILE A 117 20.10 15.85 8.48
N SER A 118 20.01 17.06 9.02
CA SER A 118 21.17 17.95 9.12
C SER A 118 22.26 17.39 10.01
N SER A 119 21.90 16.76 11.13
CA SER A 119 22.84 16.05 11.99
C SER A 119 23.53 14.92 11.22
N PHE A 120 22.78 14.09 10.49
CA PHE A 120 23.31 12.98 9.72
C PHE A 120 24.20 13.42 8.54
N SER A 121 23.83 14.47 7.82
CA SER A 121 24.66 15.06 6.75
C SER A 121 25.97 15.64 7.31
N ASN A 122 25.91 16.30 8.46
CA ASN A 122 27.09 16.84 9.14
C ASN A 122 27.99 15.74 9.70
N ASP A 123 27.42 14.63 10.16
CA ASP A 123 28.19 13.47 10.64
C ASP A 123 28.95 12.80 9.49
N ILE A 124 28.34 12.69 8.31
CA ILE A 124 29.01 12.18 7.11
C ILE A 124 30.12 13.13 6.63
N LEU A 125 29.85 14.46 6.60
CA LEU A 125 30.85 15.45 6.24
C LEU A 125 32.06 15.44 7.19
N LYS A 126 31.83 15.37 8.51
CA LYS A 126 32.88 15.20 9.51
C LYS A 126 33.69 13.91 9.31
N LEU A 127 33.02 12.80 9.05
CA LEU A 127 33.67 11.52 8.76
C LEU A 127 34.54 11.62 7.49
N THR A 128 34.08 12.33 6.47
CA THR A 128 34.83 12.55 5.23
C THR A 128 36.06 13.42 5.46
N GLU A 129 35.94 14.48 6.27
CA GLU A 129 37.06 15.36 6.62
C GLU A 129 38.10 14.68 7.54
N GLU A 130 37.66 13.90 8.53
CA GLU A 130 38.54 13.13 9.41
C GLU A 130 39.30 12.04 8.66
N PHE A 131 38.66 11.41 7.66
CA PHE A 131 39.30 10.44 6.76
C PHE A 131 40.40 11.08 5.92
N SER A 132 40.23 12.33 5.50
CA SER A 132 41.22 13.02 4.69
C SER A 132 42.48 13.39 5.46
N LYS A 133 42.43 13.47 6.79
CA LYS A 133 43.50 14.01 7.65
C LYS A 133 44.39 12.94 8.36
N LYS A 134 44.03 11.65 8.34
CA LYS A 134 44.77 10.61 9.09
C LYS A 134 45.59 9.68 8.21
N SER A 135 46.86 9.55 8.57
CA SER A 135 47.86 8.70 7.89
C SER A 135 47.85 7.21 8.28
N ASN A 136 47.07 6.83 9.35
CA ASN A 136 46.91 5.44 9.81
C ASN A 136 45.52 4.90 9.53
N VAL A 137 45.30 4.53 8.30
CA VAL A 137 44.02 4.13 7.73
C VAL A 137 43.36 2.89 8.38
N PRO A 138 44.08 1.80 8.75
CA PRO A 138 43.44 0.59 9.27
C PRO A 138 42.71 0.75 10.60
N ASP A 139 43.30 1.50 11.54
CA ASP A 139 42.70 1.65 12.90
C ASP A 139 41.52 2.62 12.91
N ALA A 140 41.61 3.72 12.15
CA ALA A 140 40.55 4.66 11.98
C ALA A 140 39.32 4.01 11.29
N LEU A 141 39.56 3.17 10.27
CA LEU A 141 38.52 2.43 9.57
C LEU A 141 37.84 1.40 10.47
N ASN A 142 38.62 0.68 11.29
CA ASN A 142 38.09 -0.27 12.27
C ASN A 142 37.21 0.43 13.33
N SER A 143 37.66 1.59 13.85
CA SER A 143 36.87 2.39 14.77
C SER A 143 35.51 2.79 14.16
N GLN A 144 35.50 3.27 12.92
CA GLN A 144 34.27 3.68 12.22
C GLN A 144 33.33 2.52 11.95
N ILE A 145 33.86 1.37 11.53
CA ILE A 145 33.07 0.14 11.34
C ILE A 145 32.41 -0.27 12.66
N ASN A 146 33.15 -0.18 13.77
CA ASN A 146 32.61 -0.53 15.09
C ASN A 146 31.55 0.47 15.56
N GLU A 147 31.79 1.78 15.43
CA GLU A 147 30.82 2.83 15.78
C GLU A 147 29.53 2.70 14.99
N LEU A 148 29.64 2.53 13.66
CA LEU A 148 28.51 2.36 12.79
C LEU A 148 27.73 1.07 13.09
N SER A 149 28.45 0.00 13.43
CA SER A 149 27.82 -1.27 13.84
C SER A 149 27.02 -1.10 15.14
N GLN A 150 27.59 -0.40 16.15
CA GLN A 150 26.88 -0.12 17.39
C GLN A 150 25.65 0.78 17.20
N GLU A 151 25.75 1.76 16.29
CA GLU A 151 24.63 2.65 15.99
C GLU A 151 23.50 1.89 15.27
N ILE A 152 23.84 0.98 14.35
CA ILE A 152 22.86 0.10 13.71
C ILE A 152 22.12 -0.76 14.75
N GLU A 153 22.84 -1.34 15.72
CA GLU A 153 22.20 -2.14 16.78
C GLU A 153 21.27 -1.31 17.68
N LYS A 154 21.64 -0.07 18.02
CA LYS A 154 20.74 0.86 18.73
C LYS A 154 19.48 1.18 17.92
N LEU A 155 19.62 1.40 16.60
CA LEU A 155 18.46 1.66 15.73
C LEU A 155 17.57 0.41 15.58
N LYS A 156 18.16 -0.78 15.51
CA LYS A 156 17.40 -2.05 15.49
C LYS A 156 16.62 -2.25 16.79
N ALA A 157 17.22 -1.96 17.93
CA ALA A 157 16.53 -2.02 19.22
C ALA A 157 15.36 -1.03 19.30
N ALA A 158 15.57 0.21 18.83
CA ALA A 158 14.50 1.20 18.74
C ALA A 158 13.38 0.75 17.79
N TYR A 159 13.71 0.18 16.62
CA TYR A 159 12.73 -0.38 15.68
C TYR A 159 11.92 -1.50 16.31
N ALA A 160 12.57 -2.43 17.01
CA ALA A 160 11.88 -3.52 17.70
C ALA A 160 10.91 -3.01 18.77
N ASN A 161 11.28 -1.95 19.52
CA ASN A 161 10.39 -1.32 20.49
C ASN A 161 9.14 -0.70 19.83
N GLU A 162 9.31 0.04 18.72
CA GLU A 162 8.16 0.57 17.97
C GLU A 162 7.28 -0.56 17.42
N GLN A 163 7.89 -1.66 16.93
CA GLN A 163 7.14 -2.82 16.45
C GLN A 163 6.28 -3.46 17.57
N ASN A 164 6.79 -3.56 18.78
CA ASN A 164 6.03 -4.06 19.93
C ASN A 164 4.87 -3.13 20.30
N THR A 165 5.12 -1.82 20.32
CA THR A 165 4.08 -0.82 20.57
C THR A 165 2.98 -0.88 19.50
N LEU A 166 3.36 -1.02 18.24
CA LEU A 166 2.43 -1.18 17.14
C LEU A 166 1.53 -2.39 17.29
N SER A 167 2.08 -3.54 17.69
CA SER A 167 1.32 -4.79 17.77
C SER A 167 0.09 -4.70 18.68
N VAL A 168 0.19 -3.93 19.77
CA VAL A 168 -0.92 -3.68 20.70
C VAL A 168 -2.03 -2.85 20.06
N HIS A 169 -1.66 -1.77 19.36
CA HIS A 169 -2.62 -0.88 18.67
C HIS A 169 -3.27 -1.56 17.47
N GLU A 170 -2.49 -2.36 16.73
CA GLU A 170 -2.96 -3.17 15.61
C GLU A 170 -4.08 -4.12 16.00
N SER A 171 -3.91 -4.86 17.09
CA SER A 171 -4.90 -5.81 17.56
C SER A 171 -6.25 -5.14 17.85
N LYS A 172 -6.21 -3.96 18.49
CA LYS A 172 -7.41 -3.15 18.75
C LYS A 172 -8.06 -2.66 17.46
N LEU A 173 -7.27 -2.14 16.53
CA LEU A 173 -7.77 -1.61 15.26
C LEU A 173 -8.38 -2.71 14.40
N ASN A 174 -7.71 -3.85 14.26
CA ASN A 174 -8.23 -4.98 13.50
C ASN A 174 -9.58 -5.47 14.03
N LYS A 175 -9.71 -5.56 15.36
CA LYS A 175 -11.00 -5.91 15.97
C LYS A 175 -12.11 -4.92 15.61
N LEU A 176 -11.81 -3.63 15.48
CA LEU A 176 -12.78 -2.62 15.05
C LEU A 176 -13.09 -2.68 13.57
N LEU A 177 -12.07 -2.90 12.71
CA LEU A 177 -12.22 -2.95 11.26
C LEU A 177 -12.96 -4.20 10.76
N LEU A 178 -12.74 -5.34 11.42
CA LEU A 178 -13.26 -6.64 10.98
C LEU A 178 -14.55 -7.07 11.70
N GLN A 179 -15.20 -6.15 12.43
CA GLN A 179 -16.49 -6.44 13.05
C GLN A 179 -17.49 -6.99 12.04
N GLU A 180 -18.32 -7.90 12.47
CA GLU A 180 -19.41 -8.46 11.66
C GLU A 180 -20.34 -7.36 11.15
N ASN A 181 -20.79 -7.47 9.91
CA ASN A 181 -21.70 -6.55 9.22
C ASN A 181 -21.15 -5.18 8.79
N ARG A 182 -19.83 -4.99 8.82
CA ARG A 182 -19.25 -3.78 8.26
C ARG A 182 -18.75 -4.06 6.84
N GLU A 183 -19.40 -3.46 5.86
CA GLU A 183 -19.08 -3.69 4.44
C GLU A 183 -18.39 -2.50 3.82
N TYR A 184 -18.88 -1.28 4.06
CA TYR A 184 -18.37 -0.05 3.47
C TYR A 184 -18.01 0.98 4.55
N PHE A 185 -16.87 1.65 4.40
CA PHE A 185 -16.45 2.76 5.24
C PHE A 185 -15.32 3.58 4.60
N ASP A 186 -15.24 4.83 5.02
CA ASP A 186 -14.13 5.73 4.67
C ASP A 186 -13.10 5.71 5.81
N ILE A 187 -11.81 5.73 5.45
CA ILE A 187 -10.72 5.91 6.40
C ILE A 187 -9.81 7.04 5.95
N VAL A 188 -9.28 7.80 6.90
CA VAL A 188 -8.19 8.73 6.66
C VAL A 188 -6.92 8.12 7.19
N PHE A 189 -5.89 7.99 6.32
CA PHE A 189 -4.60 7.42 6.67
C PHE A 189 -3.50 8.22 5.98
N TYR A 190 -2.52 8.68 6.75
CA TYR A 190 -1.49 9.64 6.31
C TYR A 190 -2.07 10.86 5.57
N GLY A 191 -3.18 11.40 6.08
CA GLY A 191 -3.85 12.57 5.53
C GLY A 191 -4.56 12.36 4.19
N ASN A 192 -4.66 11.13 3.70
CA ASN A 192 -5.40 10.76 2.50
C ASN A 192 -6.66 9.97 2.87
N THR A 193 -7.74 10.25 2.17
CA THR A 193 -9.01 9.50 2.31
C THR A 193 -9.01 8.28 1.39
N TYR A 194 -9.47 7.16 1.93
CA TYR A 194 -9.64 5.91 1.21
C TYR A 194 -11.05 5.38 1.41
N LYS A 195 -11.65 4.92 0.34
CA LYS A 195 -12.93 4.21 0.36
C LYS A 195 -12.64 2.71 0.39
N VAL A 196 -13.22 2.03 1.35
CA VAL A 196 -12.99 0.61 1.61
C VAL A 196 -14.29 -0.16 1.52
N PHE A 197 -14.27 -1.27 0.80
CA PHE A 197 -15.35 -2.25 0.80
C PHE A 197 -14.80 -3.62 1.23
N LEU A 198 -15.46 -4.24 2.22
CA LEU A 198 -15.16 -5.58 2.70
C LEU A 198 -16.18 -6.57 2.15
N ALA A 199 -15.81 -7.33 1.14
CA ALA A 199 -16.64 -8.39 0.59
C ALA A 199 -16.44 -9.70 1.38
N ASN A 200 -17.46 -10.17 2.09
CA ASN A 200 -17.43 -11.45 2.78
C ASN A 200 -17.80 -12.57 1.81
N ALA A 201 -16.98 -13.59 1.67
CA ALA A 201 -17.18 -14.70 0.75
C ALA A 201 -18.47 -15.51 1.02
N ASN A 202 -19.01 -15.49 2.24
CA ASN A 202 -20.26 -16.13 2.55
C ASN A 202 -21.48 -15.39 1.95
N ASN A 203 -21.44 -14.06 1.92
CA ASN A 203 -22.59 -13.22 1.57
C ASN A 203 -22.47 -12.59 0.18
N HIS A 204 -21.23 -12.39 -0.30
CA HIS A 204 -20.94 -11.67 -1.52
C HIS A 204 -20.38 -12.57 -2.61
N GLN A 205 -20.64 -12.18 -3.83
CA GLN A 205 -19.92 -12.64 -5.03
C GLN A 205 -19.17 -11.48 -5.67
N ILE A 206 -17.98 -11.77 -6.18
CA ILE A 206 -17.18 -10.84 -6.96
C ILE A 206 -17.13 -11.34 -8.39
N LYS A 207 -17.57 -10.50 -9.34
CA LYS A 207 -17.53 -10.79 -10.78
C LYS A 207 -16.64 -9.81 -11.50
N ILE A 208 -16.02 -10.24 -12.59
CA ILE A 208 -15.23 -9.39 -13.47
C ILE A 208 -15.97 -9.28 -14.81
N HIS A 209 -16.07 -8.07 -15.31
CA HIS A 209 -16.78 -7.75 -16.53
C HIS A 209 -15.80 -7.14 -17.53
N HIS A 210 -15.79 -7.68 -18.74
CA HIS A 210 -15.01 -7.18 -19.85
C HIS A 210 -15.88 -7.13 -21.11
N ASN A 211 -15.75 -6.05 -21.85
CA ASN A 211 -16.43 -5.90 -23.11
C ASN A 211 -15.64 -6.58 -24.23
N SER A 212 -16.17 -7.68 -24.77
CA SER A 212 -15.53 -8.45 -25.84
C SER A 212 -15.32 -7.67 -27.14
N SER A 213 -15.97 -6.52 -27.33
CA SER A 213 -15.74 -5.64 -28.49
C SER A 213 -14.44 -4.83 -28.40
N GLY A 214 -13.70 -4.90 -27.27
CA GLY A 214 -12.50 -4.10 -27.04
C GLY A 214 -12.77 -2.62 -26.75
N LEU A 215 -14.04 -2.19 -26.74
CA LEU A 215 -14.36 -0.79 -26.46
C LEU A 215 -14.27 -0.51 -24.94
N LEU A 216 -13.50 0.50 -24.60
CA LEU A 216 -13.44 1.04 -23.25
C LEU A 216 -14.81 1.65 -22.88
N GLN A 217 -15.30 1.30 -21.68
CA GLN A 217 -16.63 1.70 -21.24
C GLN A 217 -16.59 2.28 -19.82
N PRO A 218 -17.48 3.26 -19.51
CA PRO A 218 -17.62 3.75 -18.14
C PRO A 218 -18.26 2.69 -17.24
N ILE A 219 -17.97 2.74 -15.94
CA ILE A 219 -18.63 1.87 -14.93
C ILE A 219 -20.15 1.91 -15.06
N LYS A 220 -20.72 3.09 -15.38
CA LYS A 220 -22.15 3.28 -15.59
C LYS A 220 -22.74 2.33 -16.63
N PHE A 221 -21.98 2.00 -17.67
CA PHE A 221 -22.45 1.09 -18.72
C PHE A 221 -22.63 -0.33 -18.15
N THR A 222 -21.61 -0.86 -17.50
CA THR A 222 -21.66 -2.17 -16.84
C THR A 222 -22.73 -2.20 -15.74
N LEU A 223 -22.83 -1.14 -14.94
CA LEU A 223 -23.89 -0.99 -13.92
C LEU A 223 -25.29 -1.11 -14.52
N ASN A 224 -25.57 -0.38 -15.61
CA ASN A 224 -26.87 -0.44 -16.27
C ASN A 224 -27.17 -1.83 -16.84
N GLN A 225 -26.17 -2.53 -17.40
CA GLN A 225 -26.33 -3.91 -17.87
C GLN A 225 -26.68 -4.87 -16.72
N LEU A 226 -26.05 -4.73 -15.57
CA LEU A 226 -26.32 -5.56 -14.39
C LEU A 226 -27.71 -5.30 -13.84
N ILE A 227 -28.11 -4.03 -13.72
CA ILE A 227 -29.47 -3.65 -13.27
C ILE A 227 -30.52 -4.21 -14.23
N ALA A 228 -30.28 -4.18 -15.55
CA ALA A 228 -31.20 -4.76 -16.54
C ALA A 228 -31.31 -6.31 -16.42
N GLN A 229 -30.36 -6.96 -15.77
CA GLN A 229 -30.37 -8.39 -15.43
C GLN A 229 -30.85 -8.66 -14.00
N ASP A 230 -31.45 -7.68 -13.35
CA ASP A 230 -31.91 -7.74 -11.94
C ASP A 230 -30.76 -8.00 -10.93
N ILE A 231 -29.53 -7.64 -11.29
CA ILE A 231 -28.36 -7.70 -10.41
C ILE A 231 -28.07 -6.30 -9.88
N GLN A 232 -28.07 -6.16 -8.56
CA GLN A 232 -27.81 -4.90 -7.86
C GLN A 232 -26.38 -4.91 -7.26
N PRO A 233 -25.38 -4.33 -7.94
CA PRO A 233 -24.05 -4.20 -7.36
C PRO A 233 -24.06 -3.26 -6.15
N VAL A 234 -23.38 -3.67 -5.08
CA VAL A 234 -23.16 -2.83 -3.89
C VAL A 234 -21.84 -2.09 -3.96
N PHE A 235 -20.89 -2.60 -4.75
CA PHE A 235 -19.60 -1.97 -5.03
C PHE A 235 -19.12 -2.34 -6.44
N MET A 236 -18.49 -1.39 -7.13
CA MET A 236 -17.78 -1.63 -8.40
C MET A 236 -16.52 -0.79 -8.47
N MET A 237 -15.49 -1.29 -9.13
CA MET A 237 -14.29 -0.52 -9.50
C MET A 237 -13.64 -1.08 -10.76
N ASN A 238 -12.67 -0.36 -11.35
CA ASN A 238 -11.85 -0.94 -12.41
C ASN A 238 -10.99 -2.09 -11.86
N ALA A 239 -10.83 -3.12 -12.72
CA ALA A 239 -10.08 -4.33 -12.39
C ALA A 239 -8.61 -4.22 -12.86
N GLY A 240 -8.05 -5.28 -13.47
CA GLY A 240 -6.67 -5.29 -13.93
C GLY A 240 -6.38 -4.34 -15.09
N MET A 241 -5.09 -4.14 -15.37
CA MET A 241 -4.60 -3.25 -16.41
C MET A 241 -4.99 -3.71 -17.82
N TYR A 242 -5.11 -2.75 -18.72
CA TYR A 242 -5.49 -2.97 -20.11
C TYR A 242 -4.69 -2.07 -21.05
N ASN A 243 -4.61 -2.49 -22.31
CA ASN A 243 -3.99 -1.75 -23.41
C ASN A 243 -4.91 -0.64 -23.93
N GLU A 244 -4.39 0.24 -24.77
CA GLU A 244 -5.16 1.34 -25.38
C GLU A 244 -6.34 0.86 -26.20
N ASP A 245 -6.26 -0.35 -26.77
CA ASP A 245 -7.32 -1.01 -27.51
C ASP A 245 -8.39 -1.70 -26.62
N GLY A 246 -8.26 -1.55 -25.30
CA GLY A 246 -9.17 -2.14 -24.32
C GLY A 246 -8.89 -3.61 -23.99
N SER A 247 -7.93 -4.25 -24.64
CA SER A 247 -7.54 -5.64 -24.33
C SER A 247 -6.83 -5.72 -22.97
N PRO A 248 -7.06 -6.76 -22.17
CA PRO A 248 -6.33 -6.97 -20.92
C PRO A 248 -4.83 -7.16 -21.17
N VAL A 249 -3.96 -6.56 -20.34
CA VAL A 249 -2.51 -6.77 -20.42
C VAL A 249 -2.14 -8.20 -20.04
N GLY A 250 -2.74 -8.75 -18.99
CA GLY A 250 -2.49 -10.10 -18.48
C GLY A 250 -3.74 -10.95 -18.42
N LEU A 251 -3.69 -12.02 -17.63
CA LEU A 251 -4.80 -12.97 -17.49
C LEU A 251 -6.12 -12.27 -17.21
N LEU A 252 -7.13 -12.68 -17.98
CA LEU A 252 -8.52 -12.38 -17.69
C LEU A 252 -9.36 -13.65 -17.81
N ILE A 253 -10.06 -13.98 -16.74
CA ILE A 253 -11.05 -15.07 -16.69
C ILE A 253 -12.41 -14.46 -16.35
N GLN A 254 -13.41 -14.78 -17.16
CA GLN A 254 -14.79 -14.38 -16.97
C GLN A 254 -15.70 -15.60 -17.20
N GLU A 255 -16.51 -15.94 -16.19
CA GLU A 255 -17.46 -17.05 -16.24
C GLU A 255 -16.81 -18.38 -16.68
N ASN A 256 -15.73 -18.76 -15.99
CA ASN A 256 -14.90 -19.94 -16.27
C ASN A 256 -14.23 -19.96 -17.66
N ARG A 257 -14.28 -18.85 -18.43
CA ARG A 257 -13.62 -18.74 -19.72
C ARG A 257 -12.41 -17.83 -19.63
N GLN A 258 -11.28 -18.33 -20.06
CA GLN A 258 -10.06 -17.53 -20.19
C GLN A 258 -10.20 -16.65 -21.44
N ILE A 259 -10.35 -15.33 -21.21
CA ILE A 259 -10.46 -14.31 -22.25
C ILE A 259 -9.08 -13.90 -22.75
N ASN A 260 -8.12 -13.75 -21.83
CA ASN A 260 -6.74 -13.44 -22.14
C ASN A 260 -5.79 -14.35 -21.34
N PRO A 261 -4.66 -14.78 -21.94
CA PRO A 261 -3.72 -15.69 -21.26
C PRO A 261 -2.96 -15.04 -20.11
N LEU A 262 -2.39 -15.89 -19.25
CA LEU A 262 -1.50 -15.45 -18.17
C LEU A 262 -0.21 -14.88 -18.78
N ASP A 263 0.10 -13.64 -18.42
CA ASP A 263 1.40 -13.05 -18.76
C ASP A 263 2.45 -13.54 -17.74
N ILE A 264 3.47 -14.20 -18.26
CA ILE A 264 4.62 -14.71 -17.50
C ILE A 264 5.91 -13.97 -17.84
N ASN A 265 5.82 -12.88 -18.61
CA ASN A 265 6.96 -12.10 -19.03
C ASN A 265 7.59 -11.36 -17.83
N GLN A 266 8.85 -11.67 -17.55
CA GLN A 266 9.65 -11.05 -16.48
C GLN A 266 10.63 -10.00 -17.03
N ALA A 267 10.47 -9.56 -18.27
CA ALA A 267 11.31 -8.53 -18.84
C ALA A 267 11.24 -7.26 -17.98
N ALA A 268 12.36 -6.55 -17.88
CA ALA A 268 12.46 -5.29 -17.14
C ALA A 268 11.79 -4.14 -17.93
N ILE A 269 10.48 -4.25 -18.12
CA ILE A 269 9.65 -3.18 -18.70
C ILE A 269 9.38 -2.16 -17.59
N PRO A 270 9.62 -0.85 -17.82
CA PRO A 270 9.52 0.17 -16.78
C PRO A 270 8.07 0.62 -16.54
N ASP A 271 7.17 -0.32 -16.31
CA ASP A 271 5.77 -0.05 -15.94
C ASP A 271 5.37 -0.77 -14.65
N ASN A 272 4.18 -0.47 -14.15
CA ASN A 272 3.69 -1.05 -12.91
C ASN A 272 3.34 -2.54 -13.08
N PHE A 273 2.79 -2.95 -14.22
CA PHE A 273 2.39 -4.33 -14.44
C PHE A 273 3.60 -5.29 -14.39
N HIS A 274 4.71 -4.88 -15.00
CA HIS A 274 5.96 -5.66 -15.05
C HIS A 274 6.90 -5.41 -13.87
N MET A 275 6.48 -4.64 -12.87
CA MET A 275 7.20 -4.54 -11.59
C MET A 275 7.00 -5.85 -10.80
N TYR A 276 7.80 -6.84 -11.13
CA TYR A 276 7.68 -8.21 -10.63
C TYR A 276 8.06 -8.35 -9.15
N PRO A 277 7.34 -9.17 -8.36
CA PRO A 277 6.22 -10.00 -8.78
C PRO A 277 4.93 -9.21 -8.97
N ASN A 278 4.25 -9.49 -10.09
CA ASN A 278 2.84 -9.19 -10.29
C ASN A 278 1.99 -10.36 -9.78
N GLY A 279 0.67 -10.26 -9.86
CA GLY A 279 -0.21 -11.26 -9.27
C GLY A 279 -1.56 -11.40 -9.96
N VAL A 280 -2.33 -12.34 -9.47
CA VAL A 280 -3.68 -12.64 -9.94
C VAL A 280 -4.64 -12.61 -8.76
N PHE A 281 -5.70 -11.79 -8.88
CA PHE A 281 -6.90 -11.96 -8.07
C PHE A 281 -7.83 -12.94 -8.80
N TYR A 282 -8.41 -13.90 -8.07
CA TYR A 282 -9.36 -14.84 -8.64
C TYR A 282 -10.38 -15.36 -7.62
N THR A 283 -11.51 -15.86 -8.15
CA THR A 283 -12.57 -16.51 -7.38
C THR A 283 -12.63 -17.97 -7.73
N HIS A 284 -12.64 -18.84 -6.72
CA HIS A 284 -12.74 -20.29 -6.86
C HIS A 284 -13.52 -20.86 -5.67
N ASN A 285 -14.46 -21.76 -5.91
CA ASN A 285 -15.29 -22.38 -4.86
C ASN A 285 -15.91 -21.36 -3.90
N HIS A 286 -16.45 -20.27 -4.45
CA HIS A 286 -17.05 -19.16 -3.70
C HIS A 286 -16.11 -18.43 -2.74
N LYS A 287 -14.80 -18.61 -2.85
CA LYS A 287 -13.76 -17.96 -2.08
C LYS A 287 -12.96 -16.99 -2.93
N PHE A 288 -12.21 -16.12 -2.26
CA PHE A 288 -11.40 -15.07 -2.86
C PHE A 288 -9.91 -15.34 -2.65
N PHE A 289 -9.10 -15.14 -3.68
CA PHE A 289 -7.67 -15.41 -3.63
C PHE A 289 -6.88 -14.28 -4.30
N VAL A 290 -5.72 -14.00 -3.74
CA VAL A 290 -4.66 -13.22 -4.38
C VAL A 290 -3.38 -14.03 -4.30
N SER A 291 -2.82 -14.37 -5.46
CA SER A 291 -1.57 -15.13 -5.57
C SER A 291 -0.57 -14.40 -6.44
N GLN A 292 0.71 -14.57 -6.15
CA GLN A 292 1.75 -14.16 -7.07
C GLN A 292 1.63 -14.94 -8.38
N THR A 293 1.97 -14.34 -9.52
CA THR A 293 1.88 -15.02 -10.82
C THR A 293 2.60 -16.37 -10.87
N PRO A 294 3.82 -16.57 -10.31
CA PRO A 294 4.44 -17.88 -10.25
C PRO A 294 3.65 -18.91 -9.46
N GLU A 295 3.05 -18.52 -8.33
CA GLU A 295 2.22 -19.39 -7.50
C GLU A 295 0.92 -19.77 -8.23
N PHE A 296 0.26 -18.80 -8.85
CA PHE A 296 -0.93 -19.03 -9.66
C PHE A 296 -0.65 -20.01 -10.81
N ARG A 297 0.49 -19.87 -11.48
CA ARG A 297 0.92 -20.78 -12.56
C ARG A 297 1.08 -22.23 -12.09
N GLN A 298 1.44 -22.44 -10.81
CA GLN A 298 1.65 -23.74 -10.22
C GLN A 298 0.37 -24.38 -9.65
N LEU A 299 -0.77 -23.67 -9.68
CA LEU A 299 -2.04 -24.27 -9.27
C LEU A 299 -2.33 -25.51 -10.11
N ASP A 300 -2.98 -26.48 -9.47
CA ASP A 300 -3.48 -27.67 -10.13
C ASP A 300 -4.32 -27.29 -11.36
N PRO A 301 -4.16 -27.95 -12.52
CA PRO A 301 -4.93 -27.66 -13.72
C PRO A 301 -6.45 -27.72 -13.50
N ASP A 302 -6.94 -28.65 -12.67
CA ASP A 302 -8.37 -28.76 -12.37
C ASP A 302 -8.86 -27.54 -11.58
N VAL A 303 -8.06 -27.08 -10.59
CA VAL A 303 -8.36 -25.85 -9.86
C VAL A 303 -8.38 -24.64 -10.79
N ARG A 304 -7.41 -24.54 -11.70
CA ARG A 304 -7.37 -23.42 -12.65
C ARG A 304 -8.55 -23.41 -13.63
N SER A 305 -8.99 -24.59 -14.06
CA SER A 305 -10.14 -24.73 -14.99
C SER A 305 -11.46 -24.37 -14.32
N ASP A 306 -11.54 -24.48 -12.98
CA ASP A 306 -12.75 -24.16 -12.19
C ASP A 306 -12.78 -22.71 -11.66
N ILE A 307 -11.77 -21.90 -11.98
CA ILE A 307 -11.76 -20.47 -11.63
C ILE A 307 -12.87 -19.76 -12.40
N GLN A 308 -13.78 -19.14 -11.66
CA GLN A 308 -14.94 -18.44 -12.24
C GLN A 308 -14.58 -17.07 -12.80
N TYR A 309 -13.82 -16.28 -12.04
CA TYR A 309 -13.36 -14.95 -12.40
C TYR A 309 -11.92 -14.77 -11.98
N GLY A 310 -11.12 -14.13 -12.80
CA GLY A 310 -9.73 -13.84 -12.50
C GLY A 310 -9.19 -12.66 -13.29
N THR A 311 -8.31 -11.89 -12.69
CA THR A 311 -7.61 -10.78 -13.35
C THR A 311 -6.17 -10.71 -12.85
N GLN A 312 -5.24 -10.64 -13.80
CA GLN A 312 -3.83 -10.36 -13.50
C GLN A 312 -3.60 -8.86 -13.53
N SER A 313 -2.80 -8.39 -12.60
CA SER A 313 -2.37 -7.00 -12.54
C SER A 313 -1.04 -6.89 -11.79
N GLY A 314 -0.54 -5.69 -11.59
CA GLY A 314 0.72 -5.51 -10.88
C GLY A 314 1.06 -4.06 -10.57
N PRO A 315 1.98 -3.91 -9.62
CA PRO A 315 2.67 -4.96 -8.87
C PRO A 315 1.83 -5.57 -7.75
N MET A 316 2.31 -6.66 -7.14
CA MET A 316 1.82 -7.04 -5.81
C MET A 316 2.10 -5.90 -4.83
N LEU A 317 1.13 -5.56 -3.99
CA LEU A 317 1.29 -4.57 -2.92
C LEU A 317 1.90 -5.20 -1.67
N VAL A 318 1.35 -6.34 -1.30
CA VAL A 318 1.79 -7.16 -0.17
C VAL A 318 2.06 -8.57 -0.66
N ILE A 319 3.16 -9.15 -0.22
CA ILE A 319 3.65 -10.47 -0.59
C ILE A 319 3.96 -11.23 0.69
N ASN A 320 3.19 -12.26 1.01
CA ASN A 320 3.36 -13.05 2.24
C ASN A 320 3.52 -12.17 3.49
N GLY A 321 2.62 -11.21 3.66
CA GLY A 321 2.59 -10.28 4.78
C GLY A 321 3.65 -9.16 4.74
N LYS A 322 4.44 -9.03 3.67
CA LYS A 322 5.48 -8.00 3.53
C LYS A 322 5.18 -7.07 2.36
N ILE A 323 5.46 -5.79 2.55
CA ILE A 323 5.38 -4.81 1.46
C ILE A 323 6.35 -5.19 0.34
N HIS A 324 5.94 -4.97 -0.90
CA HIS A 324 6.78 -5.21 -2.07
C HIS A 324 8.15 -4.53 -1.95
N PRO A 325 9.29 -5.25 -2.14
CA PRO A 325 10.63 -4.75 -1.79
C PRO A 325 11.11 -3.56 -2.63
N LYS A 326 10.53 -3.33 -3.81
CA LYS A 326 10.86 -2.18 -4.67
C LYS A 326 10.13 -0.90 -4.25
N PHE A 327 9.17 -0.95 -3.34
CA PHE A 327 8.49 0.25 -2.88
C PHE A 327 9.36 1.02 -1.91
N THR A 328 9.33 2.33 -2.07
CA THR A 328 10.10 3.23 -1.22
C THR A 328 9.16 4.04 -0.36
N PHE A 329 9.36 4.00 0.94
CA PHE A 329 8.68 4.89 1.88
C PHE A 329 8.96 6.34 1.47
N LEU A 330 7.90 7.18 1.45
CA LEU A 330 7.96 8.58 1.02
C LEU A 330 8.25 8.80 -0.48
N SER A 331 7.96 7.82 -1.33
CA SER A 331 8.09 7.96 -2.77
C SER A 331 7.24 9.11 -3.31
N LYS A 332 7.80 9.88 -4.26
CA LYS A 332 7.08 10.97 -4.95
C LYS A 332 6.16 10.49 -6.08
N ASN A 333 6.29 9.23 -6.48
CA ASN A 333 5.42 8.66 -7.50
C ASN A 333 4.03 8.43 -6.91
N THR A 334 3.17 9.44 -7.02
CA THR A 334 1.83 9.44 -6.46
C THR A 334 0.78 9.47 -7.55
N ASN A 335 -0.24 8.61 -7.42
CA ASN A 335 -1.43 8.57 -8.27
C ASN A 335 -2.65 8.20 -7.43
N ILE A 336 -3.86 8.40 -7.96
CA ILE A 336 -5.04 7.74 -7.43
C ILE A 336 -4.82 6.25 -7.63
N ARG A 337 -5.10 5.44 -6.62
CA ARG A 337 -4.80 4.01 -6.65
C ARG A 337 -5.99 3.19 -6.19
N ASN A 338 -6.18 2.03 -6.81
CA ASN A 338 -7.09 1.01 -6.34
C ASN A 338 -6.35 -0.34 -6.22
N GLY A 339 -6.87 -1.20 -5.38
CA GLY A 339 -6.27 -2.50 -5.12
C GLY A 339 -7.22 -3.45 -4.42
N ILE A 340 -6.83 -4.70 -4.38
CA ILE A 340 -7.57 -5.77 -3.73
C ILE A 340 -6.62 -6.63 -2.91
N GLY A 341 -7.02 -6.94 -1.67
CA GLY A 341 -6.35 -7.88 -0.79
C GLY A 341 -7.31 -8.94 -0.28
N VAL A 342 -6.79 -9.99 0.32
CA VAL A 342 -7.61 -11.02 0.96
C VAL A 342 -7.17 -11.20 2.41
N ILE A 343 -8.17 -11.17 3.31
CA ILE A 343 -8.01 -11.46 4.72
C ILE A 343 -8.51 -12.89 4.96
N LYS A 344 -7.69 -13.68 5.63
CA LYS A 344 -8.09 -15.00 6.13
C LYS A 344 -8.43 -14.88 7.61
N ASP A 345 -9.70 -14.94 7.95
CA ASP A 345 -10.18 -14.92 9.34
C ASP A 345 -10.93 -16.24 9.63
N GLY A 346 -10.16 -17.28 9.93
CA GLY A 346 -10.70 -18.61 10.16
C GLY A 346 -11.45 -19.15 8.95
N GLN A 347 -12.79 -19.37 9.07
CA GLN A 347 -13.63 -19.79 7.96
C GLN A 347 -14.23 -18.61 7.17
N ASN A 348 -14.00 -17.36 7.61
CA ASN A 348 -14.57 -16.16 7.00
C ASN A 348 -13.50 -15.44 6.16
N GLU A 349 -13.42 -15.79 4.88
CA GLU A 349 -12.56 -15.03 3.96
C GLU A 349 -13.25 -13.75 3.53
N LYS A 350 -12.50 -12.63 3.59
CA LYS A 350 -12.96 -11.32 3.12
C LYS A 350 -12.01 -10.78 2.07
N ALA A 351 -12.54 -10.30 0.96
CA ALA A 351 -11.78 -9.45 0.05
C ALA A 351 -11.86 -8.00 0.51
N VAL A 352 -10.72 -7.33 0.56
CA VAL A 352 -10.57 -5.92 0.88
C VAL A 352 -10.36 -5.16 -0.41
N LEU A 353 -11.35 -4.37 -0.82
CA LEU A 353 -11.29 -3.53 -1.99
C LEU A 353 -11.09 -2.08 -1.54
N VAL A 354 -10.05 -1.43 -2.05
CA VAL A 354 -9.69 -0.07 -1.63
C VAL A 354 -9.44 0.81 -2.85
N ILE A 355 -9.94 2.05 -2.77
CA ILE A 355 -9.58 3.12 -3.69
C ILE A 355 -9.19 4.38 -2.90
N SER A 356 -8.12 5.08 -3.30
CA SER A 356 -7.77 6.37 -2.73
C SER A 356 -8.56 7.50 -3.40
N GLU A 357 -8.99 8.51 -2.64
CA GLU A 357 -9.56 9.73 -3.21
C GLU A 357 -8.48 10.68 -3.69
N GLY A 358 -7.36 10.74 -2.99
CA GLY A 358 -6.17 11.52 -3.35
C GLY A 358 -5.07 10.70 -4.01
N LYS A 359 -4.01 11.41 -4.46
CA LYS A 359 -2.81 10.79 -5.01
C LYS A 359 -1.92 10.28 -3.88
N VAL A 360 -1.65 8.98 -3.88
CA VAL A 360 -0.83 8.28 -2.89
C VAL A 360 0.29 7.49 -3.56
N ASN A 361 1.41 7.26 -2.86
CA ASN A 361 2.45 6.39 -3.35
C ASN A 361 2.13 4.90 -3.06
N LEU A 362 2.82 4.00 -3.77
CA LEU A 362 2.58 2.56 -3.64
C LEU A 362 2.94 2.02 -2.24
N TYR A 363 3.92 2.61 -1.56
CA TYR A 363 4.30 2.17 -0.21
C TYR A 363 3.19 2.45 0.81
N GLU A 364 2.69 3.69 0.86
CA GLU A 364 1.58 4.08 1.75
C GLU A 364 0.32 3.30 1.43
N PHE A 365 0.04 3.08 0.15
CA PHE A 365 -1.11 2.29 -0.28
C PHE A 365 -0.98 0.81 0.15
N ALA A 366 0.23 0.23 0.06
CA ALA A 366 0.50 -1.12 0.53
C ALA A 366 0.41 -1.27 2.05
N LEU A 367 0.79 -0.22 2.80
CA LEU A 367 0.64 -0.20 4.27
C LEU A 367 -0.81 -0.41 4.73
N LEU A 368 -1.80 0.09 3.99
CA LEU A 368 -3.21 -0.17 4.30
C LEU A 368 -3.50 -1.67 4.33
N PHE A 369 -3.12 -2.37 3.28
CA PHE A 369 -3.38 -3.82 3.16
C PHE A 369 -2.58 -4.62 4.17
N GLN A 370 -1.29 -4.30 4.32
CA GLN A 370 -0.41 -5.00 5.25
C GLN A 370 -0.80 -4.73 6.70
N PHE A 371 -1.00 -3.46 7.02
CA PHE A 371 -1.01 -3.00 8.40
C PHE A 371 -2.41 -2.89 8.98
N LEU A 372 -3.33 -2.20 8.26
CA LEU A 372 -4.70 -2.04 8.74
C LEU A 372 -5.54 -3.30 8.55
N PHE A 373 -5.37 -4.00 7.43
CA PHE A 373 -6.20 -5.15 7.08
C PHE A 373 -5.53 -6.51 7.23
N LYS A 374 -4.23 -6.55 7.53
CA LYS A 374 -3.48 -7.81 7.71
C LYS A 374 -3.61 -8.78 6.53
N CYS A 375 -3.66 -8.26 5.32
CA CYS A 375 -3.64 -9.09 4.13
C CYS A 375 -2.29 -9.80 3.97
N ASP A 376 -2.30 -11.11 3.81
CA ASP A 376 -1.09 -11.86 3.45
C ASP A 376 -0.62 -11.46 2.05
N ASN A 377 -1.57 -11.33 1.11
CA ASN A 377 -1.32 -10.90 -0.25
C ASN A 377 -2.31 -9.78 -0.63
N ALA A 378 -1.80 -8.78 -1.34
CA ALA A 378 -2.61 -7.74 -1.93
C ALA A 378 -2.04 -7.32 -3.28
N LEU A 379 -2.93 -6.97 -4.19
CA LEU A 379 -2.64 -6.67 -5.58
C LEU A 379 -3.06 -5.25 -5.92
N TYR A 380 -2.16 -4.50 -6.54
CA TYR A 380 -2.49 -3.25 -7.21
C TYR A 380 -3.21 -3.56 -8.53
N LEU A 381 -4.31 -2.86 -8.78
CA LEU A 381 -5.06 -2.99 -10.00
C LEU A 381 -4.66 -1.91 -11.01
N ASP A 382 -5.59 -1.14 -11.57
CA ASP A 382 -5.24 -0.07 -12.51
C ASP A 382 -5.41 1.31 -11.87
N GLY A 383 -4.30 1.98 -11.58
CA GLY A 383 -4.29 3.20 -10.77
C GLY A 383 -4.35 4.52 -11.51
N ALA A 384 -4.03 4.59 -12.79
CA ALA A 384 -4.02 5.87 -13.50
C ALA A 384 -5.43 6.43 -13.71
N ILE A 385 -6.43 5.56 -13.78
CA ILE A 385 -7.83 5.88 -14.09
C ILE A 385 -8.77 5.27 -13.05
N SER A 386 -8.32 5.12 -11.80
CA SER A 386 -9.11 4.48 -10.74
C SER A 386 -10.45 5.17 -10.53
N LYS A 387 -11.51 4.39 -10.62
CA LYS A 387 -12.90 4.77 -10.42
C LYS A 387 -13.59 3.72 -9.56
N ALA A 388 -14.50 4.15 -8.72
CA ALA A 388 -15.36 3.25 -7.96
C ALA A 388 -16.80 3.78 -7.91
N TYR A 389 -17.73 2.86 -7.83
CA TYR A 389 -19.14 3.05 -7.52
C TYR A 389 -19.46 2.23 -6.28
N PHE A 390 -20.27 2.76 -5.42
CA PHE A 390 -20.76 2.07 -4.23
C PHE A 390 -22.12 2.60 -3.83
N THR A 391 -22.88 1.76 -3.11
CA THR A 391 -24.12 2.17 -2.50
C THR A 391 -23.92 2.36 -1.00
N LYS A 392 -24.21 3.57 -0.51
CA LYS A 392 -24.17 3.89 0.92
C LYS A 392 -25.59 4.23 1.37
N ASN A 393 -26.13 3.46 2.31
CA ASN A 393 -27.52 3.66 2.80
C ASN A 393 -28.56 3.70 1.68
N GLY A 394 -28.39 2.88 0.64
CA GLY A 394 -29.30 2.84 -0.51
C GLY A 394 -29.10 3.94 -1.56
N ASN A 395 -28.17 4.86 -1.34
CA ASN A 395 -27.83 5.92 -2.28
C ASN A 395 -26.56 5.58 -3.05
N ALA A 396 -26.57 5.82 -4.36
CA ALA A 396 -25.41 5.68 -5.23
C ALA A 396 -24.41 6.81 -4.97
N ASP A 397 -23.14 6.47 -4.81
CA ASP A 397 -22.04 7.41 -4.67
C ASP A 397 -20.85 6.95 -5.53
N GLY A 398 -19.88 7.84 -5.74
CA GLY A 398 -18.66 7.54 -6.49
C GLY A 398 -18.66 8.05 -7.93
N SER A 399 -17.63 7.68 -8.69
CA SER A 399 -17.42 8.12 -10.07
C SER A 399 -17.85 7.06 -11.06
N LEU A 400 -18.91 7.34 -11.81
CA LEU A 400 -19.48 6.46 -12.83
C LEU A 400 -18.89 6.69 -14.23
N GLY A 401 -18.13 7.78 -14.42
CA GLY A 401 -17.56 8.18 -15.71
C GLY A 401 -16.21 7.53 -16.01
N GLY A 402 -15.64 7.93 -17.14
CA GLY A 402 -14.34 7.46 -17.63
C GLY A 402 -14.48 6.28 -18.58
N SER A 403 -13.42 6.05 -19.35
CA SER A 403 -13.32 4.92 -20.28
C SER A 403 -12.40 3.89 -19.66
N LEU A 404 -12.94 2.73 -19.28
CA LEU A 404 -12.25 1.69 -18.52
C LEU A 404 -12.24 0.38 -19.33
N GLY A 405 -11.18 -0.41 -19.12
CA GLY A 405 -11.13 -1.81 -19.56
C GLY A 405 -11.95 -2.72 -18.63
N PRO A 406 -11.40 -3.81 -18.10
CA PRO A 406 -12.13 -4.70 -17.21
C PRO A 406 -12.58 -3.99 -15.92
N THR A 407 -13.81 -4.28 -15.49
CA THR A 407 -14.38 -3.78 -14.24
C THR A 407 -14.73 -4.94 -13.32
N LEU A 408 -14.71 -4.67 -12.02
CA LEU A 408 -15.06 -5.60 -10.97
C LEU A 408 -16.35 -5.12 -10.30
N SER A 409 -17.28 -6.04 -10.06
CA SER A 409 -18.49 -5.78 -9.28
C SER A 409 -18.58 -6.71 -8.07
N VAL A 410 -19.15 -6.20 -6.99
CA VAL A 410 -19.56 -6.96 -5.81
C VAL A 410 -21.07 -6.87 -5.70
N SER A 411 -21.73 -8.00 -5.54
CA SER A 411 -23.16 -8.09 -5.24
C SER A 411 -23.42 -9.14 -4.16
N TYR A 412 -24.56 -9.08 -3.51
CA TYR A 412 -25.00 -10.15 -2.62
C TYR A 412 -25.23 -11.43 -3.43
N LYS A 413 -24.98 -12.56 -2.80
CA LYS A 413 -25.39 -13.86 -3.34
C LYS A 413 -26.92 -13.95 -3.27
N ASN A 414 -27.55 -14.43 -4.32
CA ASN A 414 -28.95 -14.82 -4.25
C ASN A 414 -29.07 -16.04 -3.32
N ASN A 415 -29.89 -15.94 -2.30
CA ASN A 415 -30.23 -17.06 -1.40
C ASN A 415 -30.98 -18.14 -2.16
#